data_fa87e9d8cb18b2f2aa5994e13a40b0c7
#
_entry.id   fa87e9d8cb18b2f2aa5994e13a40b0c7
#
_cell.length_a   1.000
_cell.length_b   1.000
_cell.length_c   1.000
_cell.angle_alpha   90.00
_cell.angle_beta   90.00
_cell.angle_gamma   90.00
#
_symmetry.space_group_name_H-M   'P 1'
#
loop_
_entity.id
_entity.type
_entity.pdbx_description
1 polymer ?
#
loop_
_entity_poly.entity_id
_entity_poly.type
_entity_poly.pdbx_seq_one_letter_code
_entity_poly.pdbx_strand_id
1 'polypeptide(L)'
;NINYQTVNTLAGVKKAKEMGAEFVCKTRTDQRIYHTDAMRYLANLVRTFPVNNEDFVEKQKGRIVTMCMPYGDLFYPYCLADFLYFGYTEDIEELFSLPLDKRQKGGYGNGKTRRKVAEEMIAPEIQFLREYIRRMGGNNECTVKSYWQFTKNHLVTINKDEIGLFWPKYEGRYSENTQNGSYYLNEEENAFRCYNFDFIRWLNLY
;
A
#
# COMPACT_ATOMS: atom_id res chain seq x y z
N ASN A 1 8.54 12.88 -0.12
CA ASN A 1 8.92 13.02 1.28
C ASN A 1 7.85 12.40 2.18
N ILE A 2 8.22 11.40 2.97
CA ILE A 2 7.30 10.63 3.80
C ILE A 2 6.54 11.49 4.83
N ASN A 3 7.23 12.42 5.48
CA ASN A 3 6.62 13.28 6.50
C ASN A 3 5.50 14.17 5.92
N TYR A 4 5.68 14.68 4.71
CA TYR A 4 4.62 15.47 4.05
C TYR A 4 3.41 14.59 3.71
N GLN A 5 3.62 13.37 3.26
CA GLN A 5 2.51 12.44 3.06
C GLN A 5 1.79 12.15 4.38
N THR A 6 2.55 11.85 5.44
CA THR A 6 1.99 11.56 6.77
C THR A 6 1.13 12.72 7.28
N VAL A 7 1.71 13.92 7.37
CA VAL A 7 1.01 15.10 7.93
C VAL A 7 -0.21 15.49 7.10
N ASN A 8 -0.05 15.59 5.78
CA ASN A 8 -1.15 16.02 4.92
C ASN A 8 -2.28 15.00 4.85
N THR A 9 -1.95 13.71 4.77
CA THR A 9 -2.97 12.66 4.75
C THR A 9 -3.70 12.61 6.08
N LEU A 10 -3.00 12.60 7.20
CA LEU A 10 -3.61 12.58 8.53
C LEU A 10 -4.53 13.79 8.76
N ALA A 11 -4.13 14.98 8.33
CA ALA A 11 -4.98 16.18 8.42
C ALA A 11 -6.27 16.03 7.59
N GLY A 12 -6.14 15.51 6.35
CA GLY A 12 -7.29 15.25 5.49
C GLY A 12 -8.23 14.18 6.06
N VAL A 13 -7.70 13.10 6.61
CA VAL A 13 -8.49 12.03 7.26
C VAL A 13 -9.25 12.57 8.48
N LYS A 14 -8.58 13.34 9.34
CA LYS A 14 -9.25 13.98 10.49
C LYS A 14 -10.38 14.89 10.05
N LYS A 15 -10.17 15.67 8.99
CA LYS A 15 -11.23 16.51 8.43
C LYS A 15 -12.40 15.70 7.88
N ALA A 16 -12.14 14.61 7.18
CA ALA A 16 -13.18 13.70 6.71
C ALA A 16 -13.97 13.09 7.88
N LYS A 17 -13.29 12.71 8.96
CA LYS A 17 -13.91 12.20 10.19
C LYS A 17 -14.85 13.22 10.85
N GLU A 18 -14.40 14.48 10.97
CA GLU A 18 -15.24 15.59 11.47
C GLU A 18 -16.51 15.79 10.62
N MET A 19 -16.43 15.51 9.32
CA MET A 19 -17.54 15.58 8.39
C MET A 19 -18.42 14.31 8.40
N GLY A 20 -18.12 13.32 9.21
CA GLY A 20 -18.89 12.07 9.34
C GLY A 20 -18.63 11.06 8.22
N ALA A 21 -17.50 11.14 7.51
CA ALA A 21 -17.18 10.18 6.45
C ALA A 21 -16.96 8.79 7.04
N GLU A 22 -17.67 7.78 6.53
CA GLU A 22 -17.49 6.37 6.89
C GLU A 22 -16.21 5.81 6.30
N PHE A 23 -15.91 6.16 5.04
CA PHE A 23 -14.73 5.73 4.31
C PHE A 23 -13.89 6.91 3.84
N VAL A 24 -12.59 6.68 3.74
CA VAL A 24 -11.63 7.64 3.18
C VAL A 24 -10.84 6.97 2.06
N CYS A 25 -10.68 7.70 0.95
CA CYS A 25 -9.75 7.36 -0.12
C CYS A 25 -8.57 8.36 -0.11
N LYS A 26 -7.39 7.88 0.27
CA LYS A 26 -6.15 8.63 0.08
C LYS A 26 -5.65 8.40 -1.34
N THR A 27 -5.50 9.46 -2.09
CA THR A 27 -4.93 9.45 -3.44
C THR A 27 -3.93 10.61 -3.61
N ARG A 28 -3.54 10.94 -4.82
CA ARG A 28 -2.61 12.03 -5.14
C ARG A 28 -3.26 13.04 -6.06
N THR A 29 -2.84 14.29 -5.97
CA THR A 29 -3.37 15.40 -6.81
C THR A 29 -3.02 15.28 -8.29
N ASP A 30 -1.99 14.48 -8.63
CA ASP A 30 -1.54 14.20 -10.00
C ASP A 30 -2.13 12.88 -10.56
N GLN A 31 -3.12 12.31 -9.88
CA GLN A 31 -3.85 11.11 -10.31
C GLN A 31 -5.30 11.44 -10.69
N ARG A 32 -5.91 10.57 -11.51
CA ARG A 32 -7.34 10.59 -11.84
C ARG A 32 -7.90 9.18 -11.75
N ILE A 33 -9.11 9.06 -11.22
CA ILE A 33 -9.90 7.83 -11.19
C ILE A 33 -11.07 8.05 -12.13
N TYR A 34 -11.15 7.25 -13.20
CA TYR A 34 -12.13 7.43 -14.27
C TYR A 34 -13.38 6.58 -14.13
N HIS A 35 -13.31 5.43 -13.44
CA HIS A 35 -14.50 4.62 -13.23
C HIS A 35 -15.46 5.32 -12.28
N THR A 36 -16.66 5.60 -12.74
CA THR A 36 -17.69 6.34 -11.99
C THR A 36 -18.08 5.66 -10.68
N ASP A 37 -18.05 4.33 -10.65
CA ASP A 37 -18.40 3.50 -9.49
C ASP A 37 -17.20 3.08 -8.63
N ALA A 38 -16.02 3.62 -8.88
CA ALA A 38 -14.79 3.22 -8.19
C ALA A 38 -14.92 3.24 -6.66
N MET A 39 -15.50 4.28 -6.07
CA MET A 39 -15.65 4.38 -4.62
C MET A 39 -16.63 3.33 -4.07
N ARG A 40 -17.71 3.03 -4.80
CA ARG A 40 -18.66 1.97 -4.45
C ARG A 40 -18.01 0.59 -4.56
N TYR A 41 -17.22 0.35 -5.59
CA TYR A 41 -16.45 -0.88 -5.77
C TYR A 41 -15.49 -1.08 -4.59
N LEU A 42 -14.69 -0.08 -4.22
CA LEU A 42 -13.75 -0.15 -3.10
C LEU A 42 -14.46 -0.41 -1.76
N ALA A 43 -15.59 0.28 -1.50
CA ALA A 43 -16.37 0.05 -0.29
C ALA A 43 -16.95 -1.37 -0.25
N ASN A 44 -17.37 -1.91 -1.39
CA ASN A 44 -17.87 -3.28 -1.48
C ASN A 44 -16.75 -4.31 -1.23
N LEU A 45 -15.52 -4.07 -1.68
CA LEU A 45 -14.39 -4.94 -1.34
C LEU A 45 -14.18 -5.01 0.18
N VAL A 46 -14.17 -3.87 0.87
CA VAL A 46 -14.02 -3.82 2.34
C VAL A 46 -15.15 -4.55 3.05
N ARG A 47 -16.39 -4.44 2.55
CA ARG A 47 -17.56 -5.10 3.15
C ARG A 47 -17.64 -6.59 2.85
N THR A 48 -17.17 -7.01 1.67
CA THR A 48 -17.24 -8.42 1.21
C THR A 48 -16.18 -9.28 1.88
N PHE A 49 -15.01 -8.71 2.14
CA PHE A 49 -13.88 -9.43 2.71
C PHE A 49 -13.58 -8.95 4.13
N PRO A 50 -14.16 -9.57 5.17
CA PRO A 50 -13.94 -9.13 6.54
C PRO A 50 -12.48 -9.26 6.96
N VAL A 51 -12.02 -8.34 7.80
CA VAL A 51 -10.68 -8.38 8.39
C VAL A 51 -10.53 -9.55 9.33
N ASN A 52 -9.36 -10.18 9.36
CA ASN A 52 -9.00 -11.16 10.40
C ASN A 52 -7.99 -10.51 11.37
N ASN A 53 -8.42 -10.29 12.62
CA ASN A 53 -7.63 -9.62 13.66
C ASN A 53 -6.91 -10.59 14.60
N GLU A 54 -6.78 -11.89 14.28
CA GLU A 54 -6.18 -12.87 15.18
C GLU A 54 -4.70 -12.59 15.48
N ASP A 55 -3.99 -11.93 14.58
CA ASP A 55 -2.57 -11.61 14.68
C ASP A 55 -2.30 -10.16 15.11
N PHE A 56 -3.34 -9.37 15.42
CA PHE A 56 -3.23 -8.01 15.96
C PHE A 56 -3.71 -7.96 17.41
N VAL A 57 -3.05 -7.14 18.21
CA VAL A 57 -3.49 -6.81 19.58
C VAL A 57 -4.62 -5.78 19.54
N GLU A 58 -4.42 -4.72 18.77
CA GLU A 58 -5.43 -3.71 18.48
C GLU A 58 -6.34 -4.17 17.34
N LYS A 59 -7.60 -3.74 17.36
CA LYS A 59 -8.56 -4.18 16.36
C LYS A 59 -8.66 -3.19 15.20
N GLN A 60 -8.37 -3.68 14.00
CA GLN A 60 -8.71 -3.04 12.74
C GLN A 60 -10.20 -3.26 12.45
N LYS A 61 -10.89 -2.22 11.98
CA LYS A 61 -12.34 -2.26 11.72
C LYS A 61 -12.69 -3.00 10.43
N GLY A 62 -11.92 -2.77 9.38
CA GLY A 62 -12.06 -3.44 8.10
C GLY A 62 -10.74 -3.52 7.36
N ARG A 63 -10.70 -4.28 6.26
CA ARG A 63 -9.49 -4.33 5.43
C ARG A 63 -9.19 -2.98 4.80
N ILE A 64 -7.91 -2.68 4.64
CA ILE A 64 -7.46 -1.52 3.87
C ILE A 64 -7.20 -1.97 2.44
N VAL A 65 -7.87 -1.33 1.47
CA VAL A 65 -7.58 -1.55 0.05
C VAL A 65 -6.36 -0.72 -0.34
N THR A 66 -5.41 -1.37 -1.00
CA THR A 66 -4.23 -0.73 -1.59
C THR A 66 -3.96 -1.28 -2.99
N MET A 67 -2.97 -0.76 -3.68
CA MET A 67 -2.65 -1.19 -5.03
C MET A 67 -1.36 -1.99 -5.08
N CYS A 68 -1.31 -2.98 -5.98
CA CYS A 68 -0.06 -3.61 -6.35
C CYS A 68 0.82 -2.67 -7.17
N MET A 69 2.11 -2.92 -7.15
CA MET A 69 3.10 -2.19 -7.94
C MET A 69 3.66 -3.09 -9.05
N PRO A 70 3.85 -2.57 -10.27
CA PRO A 70 4.31 -3.37 -11.41
C PRO A 70 5.83 -3.65 -11.38
N TYR A 71 6.36 -4.06 -10.23
CA TYR A 71 7.77 -4.40 -10.08
C TYR A 71 8.02 -5.63 -9.18
N GLY A 72 7.04 -6.54 -9.14
CA GLY A 72 7.20 -7.81 -8.43
C GLY A 72 7.09 -7.69 -6.92
N ASP A 73 6.09 -6.96 -6.44
CA ASP A 73 5.84 -6.72 -5.02
C ASP A 73 5.35 -7.97 -4.26
N LEU A 74 4.93 -9.03 -4.95
CA LEU A 74 4.53 -10.30 -4.32
C LEU A 74 5.63 -10.85 -3.38
N PHE A 75 6.90 -10.71 -3.77
CA PHE A 75 8.05 -11.16 -3.00
C PHE A 75 8.89 -10.03 -2.39
N TYR A 76 8.33 -8.82 -2.32
CA TYR A 76 8.99 -7.67 -1.73
C TYR A 76 8.27 -7.30 -0.42
N PRO A 77 8.76 -7.74 0.76
CA PRO A 77 8.03 -7.59 2.00
C PRO A 77 7.55 -6.17 2.26
N TYR A 78 6.25 -6.02 2.44
CA TYR A 78 5.52 -4.79 2.75
C TYR A 78 5.62 -3.67 1.69
N CYS A 79 6.20 -3.90 0.51
CA CYS A 79 6.34 -2.90 -0.54
C CYS A 79 5.11 -2.88 -1.46
N LEU A 80 3.99 -2.38 -0.95
CA LEU A 80 2.79 -2.08 -1.72
C LEU A 80 2.70 -0.58 -2.02
N ALA A 81 1.82 -0.19 -2.95
CA ALA A 81 1.72 1.19 -3.37
C ALA A 81 1.36 2.14 -2.22
N ASP A 82 2.13 3.21 -2.07
CA ASP A 82 1.87 4.27 -1.07
C ASP A 82 0.92 5.36 -1.59
N PHE A 83 0.55 5.31 -2.86
CA PHE A 83 -0.20 6.38 -3.52
C PHE A 83 -1.72 6.21 -3.49
N LEU A 84 -2.22 5.03 -3.12
CA LEU A 84 -3.65 4.79 -2.88
C LEU A 84 -3.86 3.91 -1.66
N TYR A 85 -4.69 4.40 -0.73
CA TYR A 85 -5.27 3.63 0.36
C TYR A 85 -6.74 3.97 0.48
N PHE A 86 -7.58 2.95 0.66
CA PHE A 86 -9.00 3.11 0.91
C PHE A 86 -9.44 2.20 2.06
N GLY A 87 -10.26 2.72 2.96
CA GLY A 87 -10.75 1.95 4.10
C GLY A 87 -11.67 2.77 4.99
N TYR A 88 -12.11 2.18 6.10
CA TYR A 88 -12.80 2.94 7.12
C TYR A 88 -11.94 4.10 7.61
N THR A 89 -12.60 5.20 7.92
CA THR A 89 -11.91 6.44 8.33
C THR A 89 -10.96 6.20 9.51
N GLU A 90 -11.37 5.39 10.47
CA GLU A 90 -10.58 5.03 11.66
C GLU A 90 -9.31 4.25 11.29
N ASP A 91 -9.41 3.29 10.38
CA ASP A 91 -8.26 2.46 9.96
C ASP A 91 -7.25 3.29 9.16
N ILE A 92 -7.72 4.21 8.31
CA ILE A 92 -6.82 5.10 7.55
C ILE A 92 -6.22 6.16 8.49
N GLU A 93 -6.96 6.66 9.48
CA GLU A 93 -6.40 7.53 10.52
C GLU A 93 -5.26 6.83 11.26
N GLU A 94 -5.49 5.57 11.69
CA GLU A 94 -4.47 4.79 12.37
C GLU A 94 -3.27 4.49 11.47
N LEU A 95 -3.49 4.13 10.20
CA LEU A 95 -2.40 3.91 9.25
C LEU A 95 -1.45 5.12 9.15
N PHE A 96 -1.98 6.34 9.16
CA PHE A 96 -1.20 7.58 9.04
C PHE A 96 -0.84 8.26 10.37
N SER A 97 -1.24 7.70 11.52
CA SER A 97 -0.86 8.18 12.86
C SER A 97 0.54 7.74 13.30
N LEU A 98 1.48 7.65 12.35
CA LEU A 98 2.84 7.21 12.61
C LEU A 98 3.74 8.40 13.01
N PRO A 99 4.83 8.14 13.75
CA PRO A 99 5.81 9.17 14.09
C PRO A 99 6.51 9.69 12.84
N LEU A 100 6.87 10.97 12.84
CA LEU A 100 7.60 11.56 11.74
C LEU A 100 8.99 10.92 11.59
N ASP A 101 9.37 10.66 10.34
CA ASP A 101 10.69 10.16 10.00
C ASP A 101 11.76 11.22 10.31
N LYS A 102 12.70 10.85 11.15
CA LYS A 102 13.81 11.72 11.58
C LYS A 102 15.08 11.57 10.74
N ARG A 103 15.08 10.66 9.78
CA ARG A 103 16.25 10.44 8.91
C ARG A 103 16.51 11.67 8.06
N GLN A 104 17.75 12.16 8.06
CA GLN A 104 18.13 13.38 7.32
C GLN A 104 18.31 13.11 5.81
N LYS A 105 18.65 11.88 5.42
CA LYS A 105 18.80 11.48 4.01
C LYS A 105 18.06 10.16 3.82
N GLY A 106 17.12 10.15 2.89
CA GLY A 106 16.50 8.92 2.43
C GLY A 106 17.51 8.10 1.63
N GLY A 107 17.97 6.98 2.17
CA GLY A 107 18.62 5.98 1.36
C GLY A 107 17.56 5.26 0.52
N TYR A 108 17.65 5.34 -0.80
CA TYR A 108 16.71 4.65 -1.69
C TYR A 108 17.11 3.20 -1.97
N GLY A 109 17.88 2.57 -1.09
CA GLY A 109 18.19 1.16 -1.17
C GLY A 109 19.18 0.75 -2.26
N ASN A 110 19.83 1.69 -2.91
CA ASN A 110 20.85 1.39 -3.94
C ASN A 110 21.89 0.39 -3.41
N GLY A 111 22.04 -0.73 -4.09
CA GLY A 111 22.93 -1.81 -3.69
C GLY A 111 22.42 -2.68 -2.53
N LYS A 112 21.15 -2.51 -2.08
CA LYS A 112 20.56 -3.33 -1.02
C LYS A 112 19.57 -4.34 -1.61
N THR A 113 19.51 -5.51 -0.99
CA THR A 113 18.45 -6.49 -1.30
C THR A 113 17.08 -5.98 -0.85
N ARG A 114 16.01 -6.47 -1.47
CA ARG A 114 14.62 -6.17 -1.08
C ARG A 114 14.36 -6.41 0.42
N ARG A 115 14.88 -7.52 0.94
CA ARG A 115 14.79 -7.82 2.36
C ARG A 115 15.47 -6.73 3.21
N LYS A 116 16.67 -6.32 2.86
CA LYS A 116 17.42 -5.29 3.60
C LYS A 116 16.71 -3.93 3.57
N VAL A 117 16.14 -3.56 2.42
CA VAL A 117 15.32 -2.35 2.30
C VAL A 117 14.10 -2.45 3.23
N ALA A 118 13.42 -3.59 3.26
CA ALA A 118 12.27 -3.81 4.15
C ALA A 118 12.67 -3.79 5.63
N GLU A 119 13.79 -4.41 6.01
CA GLU A 119 14.31 -4.39 7.39
C GLU A 119 14.62 -2.97 7.87
N GLU A 120 15.18 -2.14 7.00
CA GLU A 120 15.56 -0.75 7.32
C GLU A 120 14.40 0.26 7.14
N MET A 121 13.28 -0.16 6.59
CA MET A 121 12.10 0.71 6.33
C MET A 121 12.45 2.01 5.59
N ILE A 122 13.30 1.93 4.55
CA ILE A 122 13.79 3.13 3.86
C ILE A 122 12.85 3.65 2.77
N ALA A 123 11.89 2.84 2.29
CA ALA A 123 10.87 3.23 1.34
C ALA A 123 9.56 3.63 2.06
N PRO A 124 8.86 4.70 1.62
CA PRO A 124 7.59 5.13 2.21
C PRO A 124 6.56 4.00 2.24
N GLU A 125 6.43 3.26 1.16
CA GLU A 125 5.53 2.13 1.00
C GLU A 125 5.69 1.12 2.14
N ILE A 126 6.95 0.78 2.44
CA ILE A 126 7.30 -0.19 3.48
C ILE A 126 7.09 0.42 4.88
N GLN A 127 7.49 1.68 5.07
CA GLN A 127 7.42 2.32 6.37
C GLN A 127 5.99 2.48 6.86
N PHE A 128 5.05 2.89 6.01
CA PHE A 128 3.64 3.02 6.40
C PHE A 128 3.09 1.71 6.92
N LEU A 129 3.26 0.63 6.17
CA LEU A 129 2.71 -0.66 6.55
C LEU A 129 3.41 -1.25 7.78
N ARG A 130 4.74 -1.20 7.84
CA ARG A 130 5.48 -1.77 8.97
C ARG A 130 5.25 -1.01 10.28
N GLU A 131 5.18 0.33 10.25
CA GLU A 131 4.83 1.12 11.43
C GLU A 131 3.37 0.88 11.85
N TYR A 132 2.47 0.69 10.90
CA TYR A 132 1.09 0.28 11.19
C TYR A 132 1.06 -1.06 11.93
N ILE A 133 1.67 -2.11 11.37
CA ILE A 133 1.74 -3.44 12.02
C ILE A 133 2.31 -3.34 13.43
N ARG A 134 3.39 -2.58 13.62
CA ARG A 134 4.04 -2.42 14.93
C ARG A 134 3.10 -1.78 15.95
N ARG A 135 2.35 -0.76 15.59
CA ARG A 135 1.39 -0.06 16.47
C ARG A 135 0.17 -0.92 16.78
N MET A 136 -0.28 -1.71 15.82
CA MET A 136 -1.36 -2.69 16.01
C MET A 136 -0.94 -3.93 16.81
N GLY A 137 0.34 -4.04 17.18
CA GLY A 137 0.88 -5.16 17.95
C GLY A 137 1.04 -6.46 17.16
N GLY A 138 1.14 -6.37 15.84
CA GLY A 138 1.29 -7.52 14.94
C GLY A 138 2.73 -7.94 14.69
N ASN A 139 2.88 -9.07 13.97
CA ASN A 139 4.19 -9.59 13.57
C ASN A 139 4.81 -8.73 12.45
N ASN A 140 5.92 -8.07 12.76
CA ASN A 140 6.62 -7.13 11.88
C ASN A 140 7.93 -7.71 11.28
N GLU A 141 8.05 -9.03 11.15
CA GLU A 141 9.21 -9.67 10.55
C GLU A 141 9.28 -9.40 9.03
N CYS A 142 10.49 -9.15 8.50
CA CYS A 142 10.72 -8.92 7.08
C CYS A 142 10.88 -10.23 6.31
N THR A 143 9.88 -11.10 6.43
CA THR A 143 9.79 -12.34 5.65
C THR A 143 8.63 -12.27 4.67
N VAL A 144 8.71 -12.99 3.57
CA VAL A 144 7.61 -13.12 2.60
C VAL A 144 6.38 -13.74 3.29
N LYS A 145 6.59 -14.71 4.19
CA LYS A 145 5.52 -15.37 4.93
C LYS A 145 4.75 -14.37 5.81
N SER A 146 5.45 -13.58 6.62
CA SER A 146 4.81 -12.56 7.49
C SER A 146 4.09 -11.49 6.67
N TYR A 147 4.69 -11.06 5.56
CA TYR A 147 4.09 -10.11 4.63
C TYR A 147 2.80 -10.66 3.99
N TRP A 148 2.81 -11.90 3.50
CA TRP A 148 1.61 -12.52 2.94
C TRP A 148 0.52 -12.72 3.98
N GLN A 149 0.89 -13.12 5.20
CA GLN A 149 -0.07 -13.27 6.30
C GLN A 149 -0.73 -11.92 6.64
N PHE A 150 0.05 -10.85 6.78
CA PHE A 150 -0.46 -9.50 6.99
C PHE A 150 -1.39 -9.07 5.83
N THR A 151 -0.95 -9.24 4.59
CA THR A 151 -1.75 -8.84 3.42
C THR A 151 -3.04 -9.66 3.33
N LYS A 152 -2.98 -10.98 3.61
CA LYS A 152 -4.15 -11.84 3.70
C LYS A 152 -5.15 -11.37 4.76
N ASN A 153 -4.70 -10.99 5.94
CA ASN A 153 -5.57 -10.70 7.08
C ASN A 153 -6.11 -9.26 7.06
N HIS A 154 -5.30 -8.29 6.64
CA HIS A 154 -5.54 -6.88 6.89
C HIS A 154 -5.70 -6.02 5.65
N LEU A 155 -5.30 -6.49 4.47
CA LEU A 155 -5.39 -5.72 3.24
C LEU A 155 -6.28 -6.40 2.19
N VAL A 156 -6.64 -5.65 1.16
CA VAL A 156 -7.05 -6.12 -0.16
C VAL A 156 -6.16 -5.42 -1.17
N THR A 157 -5.56 -6.15 -2.09
CA THR A 157 -4.77 -5.56 -3.18
C THR A 157 -5.55 -5.56 -4.47
N ILE A 158 -5.45 -4.48 -5.23
CA ILE A 158 -6.10 -4.29 -6.54
C ILE A 158 -5.13 -3.79 -7.60
N ASN A 159 -5.50 -3.93 -8.87
CA ASN A 159 -4.80 -3.30 -9.98
C ASN A 159 -5.38 -1.92 -10.29
N LYS A 160 -4.57 -1.07 -10.96
CA LYS A 160 -4.99 0.27 -11.37
C LYS A 160 -6.21 0.26 -12.29
N ASP A 161 -6.31 -0.75 -13.15
CA ASP A 161 -7.35 -0.84 -14.16
C ASP A 161 -8.73 -1.14 -13.56
N GLU A 162 -8.79 -1.77 -12.38
CA GLU A 162 -10.06 -2.08 -11.68
C GLU A 162 -10.83 -0.83 -11.26
N ILE A 163 -10.16 0.31 -11.10
CA ILE A 163 -10.77 1.59 -10.77
C ILE A 163 -10.55 2.66 -11.84
N GLY A 164 -9.92 2.29 -12.96
CA GLY A 164 -9.55 3.23 -14.01
C GLY A 164 -8.59 4.31 -13.52
N LEU A 165 -7.60 3.94 -12.69
CA LEU A 165 -6.62 4.88 -12.19
C LEU A 165 -5.65 5.27 -13.30
N PHE A 166 -5.61 6.54 -13.62
CA PHE A 166 -4.63 7.15 -14.50
C PHE A 166 -3.63 8.00 -13.70
N TRP A 167 -2.35 7.78 -13.95
CA TRP A 167 -1.27 8.55 -13.39
C TRP A 167 -0.15 8.68 -14.43
N PRO A 168 0.17 9.90 -14.93
CA PRO A 168 1.18 10.09 -15.99
C PRO A 168 2.53 9.45 -15.66
N LYS A 169 2.93 9.50 -14.39
CA LYS A 169 4.15 8.85 -13.91
C LYS A 169 4.06 7.32 -14.03
N TYR A 170 2.89 6.76 -13.73
CA TYR A 170 2.66 5.31 -13.77
C TYR A 170 2.65 4.80 -15.21
N GLU A 171 1.94 5.47 -16.11
CA GLU A 171 1.86 5.10 -17.52
C GLU A 171 3.24 5.16 -18.22
N GLY A 172 4.06 6.16 -17.88
CA GLY A 172 5.39 6.31 -18.47
C GLY A 172 6.46 5.39 -17.91
N ARG A 173 6.48 5.20 -16.58
CA ARG A 173 7.57 4.51 -15.85
C ARG A 173 7.22 3.10 -15.40
N TYR A 174 5.95 2.84 -15.19
CA TYR A 174 5.44 1.61 -14.60
C TYR A 174 4.47 0.89 -15.54
N SER A 175 4.34 1.36 -16.79
CA SER A 175 3.52 0.68 -17.78
C SER A 175 4.16 -0.66 -18.16
N GLU A 176 3.35 -1.71 -18.18
CA GLU A 176 3.77 -3.06 -18.58
C GLU A 176 4.32 -3.09 -20.02
N ASN A 177 3.95 -2.13 -20.86
CA ASN A 177 4.30 -2.04 -22.28
C ASN A 177 5.56 -1.24 -22.58
N THR A 178 6.19 -0.60 -21.62
CA THR A 178 7.43 0.13 -21.86
C THR A 178 8.64 -0.75 -21.64
N GLN A 179 9.34 -1.09 -22.73
CA GLN A 179 10.67 -1.74 -22.69
C GLN A 179 11.69 -0.94 -21.87
N ASN A 180 11.41 0.34 -21.61
CA ASN A 180 12.19 1.25 -20.78
C ASN A 180 11.60 1.47 -19.38
N GLY A 181 10.59 0.72 -18.97
CA GLY A 181 9.88 0.88 -17.68
C GLY A 181 10.70 0.51 -16.44
N SER A 182 11.96 0.18 -16.60
CA SER A 182 12.81 -0.25 -15.51
C SER A 182 13.64 0.88 -14.91
N TYR A 183 13.01 1.96 -14.47
CA TYR A 183 13.75 2.98 -13.73
C TYR A 183 14.39 2.42 -12.44
N TYR A 184 13.91 1.27 -11.98
CA TYR A 184 14.36 0.62 -10.75
C TYR A 184 14.77 -0.85 -10.90
N LEU A 185 14.68 -1.42 -12.11
CA LEU A 185 14.87 -2.85 -12.29
C LEU A 185 16.02 -3.12 -13.28
N ASN A 186 17.03 -3.84 -12.84
CA ASN A 186 17.99 -4.49 -13.73
C ASN A 186 17.32 -5.66 -14.48
N GLU A 187 18.01 -6.32 -15.41
CA GLU A 187 17.46 -7.41 -16.23
C GLU A 187 16.92 -8.58 -15.38
N GLU A 188 17.55 -8.89 -14.25
CA GLU A 188 17.12 -9.94 -13.33
C GLU A 188 15.80 -9.55 -12.65
N GLU A 189 15.65 -8.28 -12.28
CA GLU A 189 14.42 -7.78 -11.66
C GLU A 189 13.24 -7.67 -12.66
N ASN A 190 13.49 -7.51 -13.95
CA ASN A 190 12.45 -7.57 -14.99
C ASN A 190 11.71 -8.92 -15.03
N ALA A 191 12.40 -10.00 -14.68
CA ALA A 191 11.79 -11.33 -14.58
C ALA A 191 10.72 -11.41 -13.47
N PHE A 192 10.73 -10.51 -12.48
CA PHE A 192 9.77 -10.49 -11.38
C PHE A 192 8.53 -9.64 -11.64
N ARG A 193 8.41 -8.95 -12.78
CA ARG A 193 7.25 -8.13 -13.12
C ARG A 193 5.93 -8.90 -13.17
N CYS A 194 5.99 -10.19 -13.53
CA CYS A 194 4.83 -11.07 -13.54
C CYS A 194 4.35 -11.48 -12.13
N TYR A 195 5.04 -11.07 -11.07
CA TYR A 195 4.73 -11.44 -9.71
C TYR A 195 4.21 -10.25 -8.87
N ASN A 196 3.34 -9.45 -9.45
CA ASN A 196 2.63 -8.41 -8.70
C ASN A 196 1.63 -9.04 -7.75
N PHE A 197 1.41 -8.41 -6.62
CA PHE A 197 0.41 -8.85 -5.65
C PHE A 197 -0.97 -8.32 -6.04
N ASP A 198 -1.44 -8.70 -7.23
CA ASP A 198 -2.73 -8.33 -7.79
C ASP A 198 -3.91 -8.96 -7.03
N PHE A 199 -5.14 -8.56 -7.38
CA PHE A 199 -6.33 -9.04 -6.71
C PHE A 199 -6.50 -10.56 -6.80
N ILE A 200 -6.19 -11.17 -7.92
CA ILE A 200 -6.33 -12.64 -8.10
C ILE A 200 -5.36 -13.38 -7.20
N ARG A 201 -4.12 -12.92 -7.08
CA ARG A 201 -3.13 -13.53 -6.17
C ARG A 201 -3.48 -13.32 -4.71
N TRP A 202 -3.99 -12.13 -4.38
CA TRP A 202 -4.52 -11.87 -3.06
C TRP A 202 -5.70 -12.79 -2.73
N LEU A 203 -6.65 -12.95 -3.64
CA LEU A 203 -7.82 -13.82 -3.48
C LEU A 203 -7.42 -15.29 -3.29
N ASN A 204 -6.33 -15.74 -3.92
CA ASN A 204 -5.81 -17.09 -3.73
C ASN A 204 -5.17 -17.30 -2.33
N LEU A 205 -4.85 -16.24 -1.61
CA LEU A 205 -4.39 -16.33 -0.22
C LEU A 205 -5.56 -16.27 0.78
N TYR A 206 -6.64 -15.60 0.40
CA TYR A 206 -7.82 -15.37 1.24
C TYR A 206 -8.53 -16.68 1.61
#